data_7ffa0f2d38057be274a6a6173109c27a
#
_entry.id   7ffa0f2d38057be274a6a6173109c27a
#
_cell.length_a   1.000
_cell.length_b   1.000
_cell.length_c   1.000
_cell.angle_alpha   90.00
_cell.angle_beta   90.00
_cell.angle_gamma   90.00
#
_symmetry.space_group_name_H-M   'P 1'
#
loop_
_entity.id
_entity.type
_entity.pdbx_description
1 polymer ?
#
loop_
_entity_poly.entity_id
_entity_poly.type
_entity_poly.pdbx_seq_one_letter_code
_entity_poly.pdbx_strand_id
1 'polypeptide(L)'
;GILTTLPQRNLRGAALSNTVDSHVWLDPNNAVRIAFFIATLRSQQYPENKAKYMANAKEFSQQMLQVSQQYESSNKAKPYWSYHDAYQYLERALNLKFAGALTDDPHIAPTAAQIKYLMDNRPKAQMCLLAETSASSSQYRKLNPVVFQPVDESMRGEDNFVTAWKKLASKTDKCVLSTQN
;
A
#
# COMPACT_ATOMS: atom_id res chain seq x y z
N GLY A 1 13.93 -13.62 -10.55
CA GLY A 1 14.29 -13.03 -9.25
C GLY A 1 13.23 -13.31 -8.21
N ILE A 2 13.64 -13.47 -6.94
CA ILE A 2 12.73 -13.73 -5.83
C ILE A 2 12.08 -12.41 -5.41
N LEU A 3 10.79 -12.42 -5.09
CA LEU A 3 10.10 -11.26 -4.54
C LEU A 3 10.65 -10.93 -3.16
N THR A 4 10.70 -9.65 -2.82
CA THR A 4 10.87 -9.21 -1.44
C THR A 4 9.54 -9.41 -0.72
N THR A 5 9.53 -10.24 0.32
CA THR A 5 8.35 -10.52 1.12
C THR A 5 8.52 -9.96 2.53
N LEU A 6 7.41 -9.52 3.11
CA LEU A 6 7.32 -9.02 4.48
C LEU A 6 6.34 -9.89 5.27
N PRO A 7 6.55 -10.10 6.57
CA PRO A 7 5.57 -10.79 7.40
C PRO A 7 4.30 -9.94 7.56
N GLN A 8 3.16 -10.58 7.79
CA GLN A 8 1.99 -9.87 8.30
C GLN A 8 2.31 -9.21 9.64
N ARG A 9 1.55 -8.18 9.99
CA ARG A 9 1.64 -7.51 11.29
C ARG A 9 0.33 -7.65 12.05
N ASN A 10 0.41 -7.60 13.37
CA ASN A 10 -0.79 -7.40 14.17
C ASN A 10 -1.26 -5.92 14.06
N LEU A 11 -2.41 -5.62 14.63
CA LEU A 11 -3.04 -4.29 14.56
C LEU A 11 -2.18 -3.15 15.15
N ARG A 12 -1.12 -3.46 15.89
CA ARG A 12 -0.20 -2.53 16.54
C ARG A 12 1.17 -2.47 15.89
N GLY A 13 1.37 -3.22 14.79
CA GLY A 13 2.58 -3.18 13.98
C GLY A 13 3.64 -4.25 14.30
N ALA A 14 3.40 -5.16 15.25
CA ALA A 14 4.33 -6.24 15.53
C ALA A 14 4.24 -7.32 14.44
N ALA A 15 5.39 -7.73 13.90
CA ALA A 15 5.48 -8.79 12.90
C ALA A 15 5.00 -10.14 13.44
N LEU A 16 4.25 -10.87 12.63
CA LEU A 16 3.74 -12.21 12.95
C LEU A 16 4.65 -13.26 12.33
N SER A 17 5.17 -14.16 13.16
CA SER A 17 6.07 -15.24 12.73
C SER A 17 5.38 -16.18 11.73
N ASN A 18 6.16 -16.68 10.76
CA ASN A 18 5.68 -17.64 9.74
C ASN A 18 4.49 -17.19 8.90
N THR A 19 4.34 -15.89 8.71
CA THR A 19 3.33 -15.30 7.83
C THR A 19 3.96 -14.52 6.69
N VAL A 20 3.19 -14.29 5.62
CA VAL A 20 3.58 -13.41 4.52
C VAL A 20 2.41 -12.46 4.25
N ASP A 21 2.69 -11.17 4.21
CA ASP A 21 1.76 -10.17 3.72
C ASP A 21 1.61 -10.34 2.21
N SER A 22 0.39 -10.59 1.76
CA SER A 22 0.10 -10.90 0.36
C SER A 22 0.12 -9.71 -0.59
N HIS A 23 0.14 -8.46 -0.09
CA HIS A 23 0.07 -7.23 -0.90
C HIS A 23 1.40 -6.88 -1.60
N VAL A 24 2.15 -7.91 -2.01
CA VAL A 24 3.50 -7.82 -2.59
C VAL A 24 3.60 -6.92 -3.82
N TRP A 25 2.51 -6.79 -4.59
CA TRP A 25 2.48 -5.98 -5.82
C TRP A 25 2.56 -4.48 -5.58
N LEU A 26 2.31 -4.01 -4.35
CA LEU A 26 2.38 -2.60 -4.00
C LEU A 26 3.82 -2.07 -3.92
N ASP A 27 4.82 -2.96 -3.74
CA ASP A 27 6.23 -2.60 -3.88
C ASP A 27 6.58 -2.45 -5.37
N PRO A 28 7.08 -1.28 -5.84
CA PRO A 28 7.44 -1.05 -7.23
C PRO A 28 8.44 -2.08 -7.79
N ASN A 29 9.43 -2.49 -6.98
CA ASN A 29 10.42 -3.46 -7.40
C ASN A 29 9.81 -4.86 -7.54
N ASN A 30 8.91 -5.25 -6.65
CA ASN A 30 8.16 -6.50 -6.79
C ASN A 30 7.27 -6.48 -8.03
N ALA A 31 6.56 -5.38 -8.28
CA ALA A 31 5.73 -5.24 -9.48
C ALA A 31 6.55 -5.45 -10.76
N VAL A 32 7.75 -4.86 -10.83
CA VAL A 32 8.68 -5.05 -11.96
C VAL A 32 9.11 -6.52 -12.07
N ARG A 33 9.46 -7.18 -10.97
CA ARG A 33 9.85 -8.61 -10.97
C ARG A 33 8.71 -9.50 -11.43
N ILE A 34 7.48 -9.22 -11.00
CA ILE A 34 6.26 -9.94 -11.43
C ILE A 34 6.05 -9.77 -12.94
N ALA A 35 6.20 -8.56 -13.48
CA ALA A 35 6.06 -8.30 -14.91
C ALA A 35 7.07 -9.10 -15.75
N PHE A 36 8.35 -9.12 -15.34
CA PHE A 36 9.37 -9.93 -16.03
C PHE A 36 9.12 -11.43 -15.89
N PHE A 37 8.64 -11.89 -14.75
CA PHE A 37 8.28 -13.29 -14.56
C PHE A 37 7.14 -13.70 -15.50
N ILE A 38 6.08 -12.89 -15.60
CA ILE A 38 4.97 -13.10 -16.52
C ILE A 38 5.48 -13.11 -17.97
N ALA A 39 6.32 -12.15 -18.35
CA ALA A 39 6.90 -12.08 -19.71
C ALA A 39 7.72 -13.33 -20.04
N THR A 40 8.47 -13.85 -19.07
CA THR A 40 9.27 -15.09 -19.24
C THR A 40 8.36 -16.30 -19.44
N LEU A 41 7.33 -16.48 -18.61
CA LEU A 41 6.36 -17.57 -18.75
C LEU A 41 5.63 -17.51 -20.09
N ARG A 42 5.17 -16.31 -20.47
CA ARG A 42 4.51 -16.13 -21.77
C ARG A 42 5.43 -16.40 -22.95
N SER A 43 6.72 -16.05 -22.85
CA SER A 43 7.72 -16.34 -23.87
C SER A 43 7.99 -17.84 -24.05
N GLN A 44 7.84 -18.62 -22.98
CA GLN A 44 7.93 -20.09 -23.07
C GLN A 44 6.70 -20.72 -23.74
N GLN A 45 5.51 -20.17 -23.45
CA GLN A 45 4.24 -20.63 -24.02
C GLN A 45 4.07 -20.21 -25.49
N TYR A 46 4.55 -19.03 -25.85
CA TYR A 46 4.40 -18.42 -27.18
C TYR A 46 5.74 -17.81 -27.63
N PRO A 47 6.71 -18.67 -28.07
CA PRO A 47 8.08 -18.22 -28.38
C PRO A 47 8.15 -17.15 -29.48
N GLU A 48 7.20 -17.18 -30.42
CA GLU A 48 7.08 -16.19 -31.52
C GLU A 48 6.82 -14.77 -31.03
N ASN A 49 6.24 -14.61 -29.82
CA ASN A 49 5.93 -13.33 -29.20
C ASN A 49 6.96 -12.89 -28.15
N LYS A 50 8.04 -13.63 -27.94
CA LYS A 50 9.04 -13.39 -26.89
C LYS A 50 9.55 -11.94 -26.89
N ALA A 51 9.93 -11.42 -28.06
CA ALA A 51 10.46 -10.07 -28.18
C ALA A 51 9.46 -9.03 -27.69
N LYS A 52 8.18 -9.17 -28.03
CA LYS A 52 7.09 -8.30 -27.60
C LYS A 52 6.85 -8.36 -26.09
N TYR A 53 6.80 -9.57 -25.51
CA TYR A 53 6.59 -9.71 -24.06
C TYR A 53 7.73 -9.09 -23.24
N MET A 54 8.97 -9.31 -23.67
CA MET A 54 10.14 -8.74 -22.99
C MET A 54 10.21 -7.21 -23.15
N ALA A 55 9.86 -6.67 -24.33
CA ALA A 55 9.78 -5.23 -24.55
C ALA A 55 8.72 -4.58 -23.66
N ASN A 56 7.53 -5.17 -23.55
CA ASN A 56 6.46 -4.66 -22.66
C ASN A 56 6.87 -4.67 -21.18
N ALA A 57 7.54 -5.73 -20.72
CA ALA A 57 8.03 -5.80 -19.34
C ALA A 57 9.11 -4.73 -19.06
N LYS A 58 9.99 -4.47 -20.03
CA LYS A 58 11.00 -3.41 -19.93
C LYS A 58 10.38 -2.02 -19.87
N GLU A 59 9.41 -1.74 -20.73
CA GLU A 59 8.68 -0.47 -20.73
C GLU A 59 7.94 -0.27 -19.42
N PHE A 60 7.20 -1.26 -18.95
CA PHE A 60 6.55 -1.26 -17.64
C PHE A 60 7.54 -0.95 -16.51
N SER A 61 8.71 -1.62 -16.52
CA SER A 61 9.76 -1.40 -15.52
C SER A 61 10.24 0.06 -15.49
N GLN A 62 10.48 0.66 -16.65
CA GLN A 62 10.92 2.05 -16.75
C GLN A 62 9.87 3.01 -16.22
N GLN A 63 8.60 2.84 -16.62
CA GLN A 63 7.49 3.67 -16.16
C GLN A 63 7.26 3.53 -14.65
N MET A 64 7.28 2.29 -14.13
CA MET A 64 7.03 2.01 -12.72
C MET A 64 8.11 2.62 -11.81
N LEU A 65 9.38 2.45 -12.17
CA LEU A 65 10.49 3.02 -11.41
C LEU A 65 10.52 4.55 -11.48
N GLN A 66 10.24 5.12 -12.65
CA GLN A 66 10.15 6.58 -12.80
C GLN A 66 9.05 7.20 -11.93
N VAL A 67 7.88 6.55 -11.86
CA VAL A 67 6.77 7.03 -11.03
C VAL A 67 7.09 6.89 -9.54
N SER A 68 7.71 5.78 -9.12
CA SER A 68 8.04 5.57 -7.71
C SER A 68 9.07 6.56 -7.17
N GLN A 69 10.06 6.95 -7.97
CA GLN A 69 11.09 7.92 -7.60
C GLN A 69 10.54 9.31 -7.26
N GLN A 70 9.34 9.65 -7.71
CA GLN A 70 8.71 10.95 -7.41
C GLN A 70 8.38 11.12 -5.92
N TYR A 71 8.35 10.05 -5.14
CA TYR A 71 7.93 10.04 -3.73
C TYR A 71 9.09 9.82 -2.74
N GLU A 72 10.31 9.58 -3.21
CA GLU A 72 11.46 9.22 -2.37
C GLU A 72 12.07 10.38 -1.54
N SER A 73 11.60 11.62 -1.66
CA SER A 73 12.33 12.82 -1.24
C SER A 73 12.10 13.29 0.21
N SER A 74 11.38 12.57 1.06
CA SER A 74 11.11 13.00 2.43
C SER A 74 12.06 12.34 3.44
N ASN A 75 12.84 13.15 4.18
CA ASN A 75 13.76 12.65 5.22
C ASN A 75 13.07 12.16 6.51
N LYS A 76 11.78 12.45 6.71
CA LYS A 76 11.05 12.09 7.92
C LYS A 76 9.88 11.16 7.59
N ALA A 77 9.85 9.99 8.23
CA ALA A 77 8.76 9.04 8.06
C ALA A 77 7.43 9.61 8.55
N LYS A 78 6.40 9.51 7.70
CA LYS A 78 5.07 10.08 7.91
C LYS A 78 4.15 9.04 8.53
N PRO A 79 3.62 9.25 9.76
CA PRO A 79 2.74 8.29 10.41
C PRO A 79 1.37 8.23 9.72
N TYR A 80 0.80 7.03 9.65
CA TYR A 80 -0.55 6.79 9.15
C TYR A 80 -1.24 5.66 9.91
N TRP A 81 -2.55 5.67 9.89
CA TRP A 81 -3.40 4.56 10.27
C TRP A 81 -4.03 3.92 9.03
N SER A 82 -4.34 2.65 9.11
CA SER A 82 -5.12 1.96 8.08
C SER A 82 -6.39 1.35 8.67
N TYR A 83 -7.42 1.18 7.84
CA TYR A 83 -8.61 0.43 8.25
C TYR A 83 -8.22 -1.03 8.45
N HIS A 84 -7.64 -1.69 7.41
CA HIS A 84 -6.89 -2.94 7.57
C HIS A 84 -5.46 -2.77 7.05
N ASP A 85 -4.52 -3.65 7.47
CA ASP A 85 -3.10 -3.52 7.14
C ASP A 85 -2.79 -4.06 5.72
N ALA A 86 -2.98 -3.22 4.71
CA ALA A 86 -2.75 -3.57 3.31
C ALA A 86 -1.59 -2.79 2.66
N TYR A 87 -0.99 -1.81 3.34
CA TYR A 87 -0.13 -0.80 2.69
C TYR A 87 1.34 -0.93 3.07
N GLN A 88 1.74 -2.01 3.74
CA GLN A 88 3.10 -2.22 4.24
C GLN A 88 4.16 -2.09 3.14
N TYR A 89 3.88 -2.62 1.94
CA TYR A 89 4.80 -2.53 0.80
C TYR A 89 4.90 -1.14 0.16
N LEU A 90 4.00 -0.21 0.48
CA LEU A 90 4.12 1.20 0.08
C LEU A 90 5.02 2.01 1.01
N GLU A 91 5.26 1.54 2.24
CA GLU A 91 5.93 2.34 3.28
C GLU A 91 7.31 2.82 2.86
N ARG A 92 8.08 1.95 2.20
CA ARG A 92 9.40 2.32 1.70
C ARG A 92 9.33 3.36 0.58
N ALA A 93 8.44 3.16 -0.40
CA ALA A 93 8.34 4.04 -1.56
C ALA A 93 7.84 5.44 -1.19
N LEU A 94 6.98 5.56 -0.17
CA LEU A 94 6.37 6.82 0.25
C LEU A 94 6.93 7.36 1.57
N ASN A 95 7.93 6.69 2.16
CA ASN A 95 8.48 7.00 3.48
C ASN A 95 7.38 7.15 4.55
N LEU A 96 6.59 6.08 4.71
CA LEU A 96 5.51 6.01 5.67
C LEU A 96 5.92 5.26 6.93
N LYS A 97 5.24 5.57 8.04
CA LYS A 97 5.36 4.85 9.31
C LYS A 97 4.00 4.36 9.76
N PHE A 98 3.82 3.06 9.76
CA PHE A 98 2.61 2.44 10.29
C PHE A 98 2.42 2.75 11.78
N ALA A 99 1.26 3.25 12.14
CA ALA A 99 0.89 3.60 13.51
C ALA A 99 -0.26 2.74 14.06
N GLY A 100 -0.76 1.79 13.26
CA GLY A 100 -1.79 0.83 13.64
C GLY A 100 -2.92 0.72 12.62
N ALA A 101 -3.65 -0.39 12.71
CA ALA A 101 -4.86 -0.65 11.92
C ALA A 101 -6.08 -0.82 12.83
N LEU A 102 -7.26 -0.59 12.27
CA LEU A 102 -8.52 -0.72 13.00
C LEU A 102 -8.93 -2.18 13.16
N THR A 103 -8.72 -2.99 12.13
CA THR A 103 -9.15 -4.39 12.06
C THR A 103 -8.18 -5.22 11.21
N ASP A 104 -8.17 -6.53 11.42
CA ASP A 104 -7.39 -7.48 10.59
C ASP A 104 -8.11 -7.81 9.27
N ASP A 105 -9.43 -7.68 9.24
CA ASP A 105 -10.27 -7.98 8.09
C ASP A 105 -11.19 -6.78 7.80
N PRO A 106 -11.21 -6.23 6.58
CA PRO A 106 -12.03 -5.08 6.23
C PRO A 106 -13.54 -5.33 6.38
N HIS A 107 -13.97 -6.58 6.46
CA HIS A 107 -15.38 -6.96 6.66
C HIS A 107 -15.78 -7.06 8.14
N ILE A 108 -14.82 -6.93 9.06
CA ILE A 108 -15.06 -7.02 10.51
C ILE A 108 -14.96 -5.63 11.14
N ALA A 109 -15.95 -5.29 11.98
CA ALA A 109 -15.94 -4.01 12.69
C ALA A 109 -14.78 -3.93 13.69
N PRO A 110 -14.13 -2.75 13.86
CA PRO A 110 -13.10 -2.54 14.85
C PRO A 110 -13.60 -2.78 16.29
N THR A 111 -12.76 -3.37 17.12
CA THR A 111 -13.07 -3.51 18.55
C THR A 111 -12.91 -2.21 19.32
N ALA A 112 -13.67 -2.05 20.41
CA ALA A 112 -13.52 -0.88 21.29
C ALA A 112 -12.11 -0.79 21.90
N ALA A 113 -11.48 -1.91 22.20
CA ALA A 113 -10.12 -1.97 22.73
C ALA A 113 -9.09 -1.45 21.71
N GLN A 114 -9.23 -1.81 20.42
CA GLN A 114 -8.34 -1.33 19.37
C GLN A 114 -8.55 0.16 19.09
N ILE A 115 -9.79 0.64 19.04
CA ILE A 115 -10.10 2.08 18.93
C ILE A 115 -9.42 2.86 20.07
N LYS A 116 -9.57 2.39 21.32
CA LYS A 116 -8.92 3.01 22.47
C LYS A 116 -7.40 3.02 22.33
N TYR A 117 -6.79 1.90 21.93
CA TYR A 117 -5.36 1.84 21.72
C TYR A 117 -4.85 2.88 20.72
N LEU A 118 -5.52 3.04 19.57
CA LEU A 118 -5.15 4.01 18.55
C LEU A 118 -5.28 5.45 19.06
N MET A 119 -6.32 5.75 19.87
CA MET A 119 -6.49 7.05 20.49
C MET A 119 -5.39 7.37 21.51
N ASP A 120 -5.06 6.42 22.36
CA ASP A 120 -4.06 6.58 23.43
C ASP A 120 -2.62 6.68 22.87
N ASN A 121 -2.36 6.07 21.72
CA ASN A 121 -1.03 6.01 21.07
C ASN A 121 -0.96 6.84 19.79
N ARG A 122 -1.78 7.85 19.64
CA ARG A 122 -1.86 8.74 18.49
C ARG A 122 -0.54 9.51 18.27
N PRO A 123 0.17 9.33 17.12
CA PRO A 123 1.43 10.05 16.88
C PRO A 123 1.28 11.52 16.55
N LYS A 124 0.13 11.93 16.01
CA LYS A 124 -0.20 13.29 15.56
C LYS A 124 -1.60 13.69 16.01
N ALA A 125 -1.82 14.98 16.24
CA ALA A 125 -3.14 15.50 16.59
C ALA A 125 -4.22 15.12 15.56
N GLN A 126 -3.88 15.19 14.28
CA GLN A 126 -4.69 14.68 13.18
C GLN A 126 -3.94 13.56 12.47
N MET A 127 -4.61 12.45 12.18
CA MET A 127 -4.03 11.30 11.51
C MET A 127 -4.64 11.11 10.13
N CYS A 128 -3.81 10.66 9.17
CA CYS A 128 -4.30 10.10 7.91
C CYS A 128 -4.78 8.67 8.16
N LEU A 129 -6.02 8.36 7.78
CA LEU A 129 -6.60 7.03 7.81
C LEU A 129 -6.83 6.53 6.38
N LEU A 130 -6.02 5.57 5.95
CA LEU A 130 -6.20 4.88 4.68
C LEU A 130 -7.24 3.76 4.85
N ALA A 131 -8.21 3.71 3.97
CA ALA A 131 -9.26 2.70 4.04
C ALA A 131 -9.82 2.38 2.66
N GLU A 132 -10.48 1.24 2.54
CA GLU A 132 -11.26 0.89 1.37
C GLU A 132 -12.43 1.86 1.19
N THR A 133 -12.87 2.02 -0.04
CA THR A 133 -13.98 2.92 -0.40
C THR A 133 -15.30 2.55 0.29
N SER A 134 -15.44 1.30 0.73
CA SER A 134 -16.63 0.77 1.41
C SER A 134 -16.65 1.02 2.92
N ALA A 135 -15.56 1.51 3.53
CA ALA A 135 -15.50 1.73 4.97
C ALA A 135 -16.51 2.79 5.42
N SER A 136 -17.30 2.45 6.44
CA SER A 136 -18.33 3.34 6.98
C SER A 136 -17.75 4.34 7.99
N SER A 137 -18.18 5.61 7.92
CA SER A 137 -17.77 6.65 8.87
C SER A 137 -18.12 6.32 10.32
N SER A 138 -19.17 5.56 10.58
CA SER A 138 -19.54 5.11 11.92
C SER A 138 -18.46 4.27 12.61
N GLN A 139 -17.63 3.55 11.81
CA GLN A 139 -16.59 2.65 12.30
C GLN A 139 -15.33 3.39 12.79
N TYR A 140 -15.06 4.60 12.26
CA TYR A 140 -13.87 5.37 12.63
C TYR A 140 -14.14 6.76 13.24
N ARG A 141 -15.40 7.15 13.40
CA ARG A 141 -15.79 8.47 13.95
C ARG A 141 -15.15 8.76 15.30
N LYS A 142 -14.98 7.74 16.15
CA LYS A 142 -14.36 7.87 17.46
C LYS A 142 -12.86 8.23 17.39
N LEU A 143 -12.22 8.03 16.24
CA LEU A 143 -10.81 8.38 16.02
C LEU A 143 -10.59 9.82 15.57
N ASN A 144 -11.65 10.64 15.43
CA ASN A 144 -11.47 12.03 15.00
C ASN A 144 -10.54 12.81 15.96
N PRO A 145 -9.73 13.77 15.44
CA PRO A 145 -9.70 14.17 14.04
C PRO A 145 -8.84 13.26 13.16
N VAL A 146 -9.42 12.79 12.08
CA VAL A 146 -8.73 12.02 11.01
C VAL A 146 -9.04 12.62 9.65
N VAL A 147 -8.06 12.53 8.74
CA VAL A 147 -8.28 12.68 7.31
C VAL A 147 -8.54 11.30 6.75
N PHE A 148 -9.79 11.02 6.44
CA PHE A 148 -10.16 9.76 5.80
C PHE A 148 -9.81 9.79 4.32
N GLN A 149 -8.95 8.87 3.89
CA GLN A 149 -8.55 8.76 2.49
C GLN A 149 -8.95 7.40 1.93
N PRO A 150 -10.01 7.36 1.09
CA PRO A 150 -10.36 6.15 0.38
C PRO A 150 -9.30 5.84 -0.69
N VAL A 151 -8.79 4.62 -0.65
CA VAL A 151 -7.81 4.08 -1.59
C VAL A 151 -8.19 2.65 -1.98
N ASP A 152 -7.77 2.22 -3.16
CA ASP A 152 -7.99 0.86 -3.64
C ASP A 152 -6.64 0.16 -3.85
N GLU A 153 -6.25 -0.68 -2.88
CA GLU A 153 -5.04 -1.47 -2.92
C GLU A 153 -5.10 -2.59 -3.98
N SER A 154 -6.29 -2.97 -4.39
CA SER A 154 -6.50 -3.96 -5.47
C SER A 154 -6.33 -3.36 -6.87
N MET A 155 -6.26 -2.01 -6.96
CA MET A 155 -6.03 -1.26 -8.20
C MET A 155 -7.07 -1.53 -9.30
N ARG A 156 -8.32 -1.78 -8.93
CA ARG A 156 -9.42 -1.96 -9.87
C ARG A 156 -9.87 -0.62 -10.46
N GLY A 157 -10.42 -0.69 -11.66
CA GLY A 157 -11.04 0.47 -12.30
C GLY A 157 -10.08 1.42 -13.01
N GLU A 158 -8.80 1.07 -13.13
CA GLU A 158 -7.82 1.81 -13.92
C GLU A 158 -7.34 0.97 -15.11
N ASP A 159 -7.02 1.63 -16.22
CA ASP A 159 -6.66 0.96 -17.48
C ASP A 159 -5.31 0.22 -17.42
N ASN A 160 -4.41 0.67 -16.54
CA ASN A 160 -3.11 0.03 -16.36
C ASN A 160 -2.58 0.19 -14.93
N PHE A 161 -1.68 -0.70 -14.58
CA PHE A 161 -1.10 -0.80 -13.23
C PHE A 161 -0.32 0.45 -12.81
N VAL A 162 0.48 1.04 -13.70
CA VAL A 162 1.30 2.23 -13.37
C VAL A 162 0.41 3.41 -12.99
N THR A 163 -0.66 3.65 -13.74
CA THR A 163 -1.66 4.69 -13.45
C THR A 163 -2.36 4.42 -12.13
N ALA A 164 -2.76 3.17 -11.88
CA ALA A 164 -3.40 2.76 -10.63
C ALA A 164 -2.48 2.97 -9.42
N TRP A 165 -1.23 2.53 -9.52
CA TRP A 165 -0.24 2.70 -8.47
C TRP A 165 0.04 4.19 -8.20
N LYS A 166 0.22 5.00 -9.24
CA LYS A 166 0.42 6.45 -9.12
C LYS A 166 -0.75 7.13 -8.41
N LYS A 167 -1.98 6.74 -8.73
CA LYS A 167 -3.19 7.27 -8.10
C LYS A 167 -3.26 6.91 -6.61
N LEU A 168 -2.98 5.64 -6.27
CA LEU A 168 -2.90 5.18 -4.89
C LEU A 168 -1.81 5.93 -4.11
N ALA A 169 -0.59 6.00 -4.66
CA ALA A 169 0.53 6.69 -4.05
C ALA A 169 0.26 8.19 -3.84
N SER A 170 -0.28 8.88 -4.85
CA SER A 170 -0.61 10.30 -4.78
C SER A 170 -1.66 10.62 -3.72
N LYS A 171 -2.73 9.82 -3.64
CA LYS A 171 -3.77 9.99 -2.61
C LYS A 171 -3.20 9.76 -1.21
N THR A 172 -2.41 8.71 -1.04
CA THR A 172 -1.76 8.38 0.23
C THR A 172 -0.80 9.48 0.67
N ASP A 173 0.08 9.94 -0.22
CA ASP A 173 1.06 10.98 0.07
C ASP A 173 0.38 12.32 0.44
N LYS A 174 -0.62 12.74 -0.31
CA LYS A 174 -1.41 13.94 0.02
C LYS A 174 -2.06 13.85 1.39
N CYS A 175 -2.65 12.72 1.72
CA CYS A 175 -3.28 12.49 3.02
C CYS A 175 -2.29 12.60 4.17
N VAL A 176 -1.17 11.89 4.09
CA VAL A 176 -0.16 11.92 5.16
C VAL A 176 0.55 13.27 5.26
N LEU A 177 0.76 13.99 4.15
CA LEU A 177 1.32 15.33 4.17
C LEU A 177 0.37 16.35 4.82
N SER A 178 -0.94 16.24 4.59
CA SER A 178 -1.94 17.13 5.16
C SER A 178 -2.04 17.05 6.69
N THR A 179 -1.50 16.00 7.30
CA THR A 179 -1.55 15.73 8.75
C THR A 179 -0.21 15.94 9.46
N GLN A 180 0.79 16.55 8.80
CA GLN A 180 2.12 16.76 9.40
C GLN A 180 2.21 17.99 10.33
N ASN A 181 1.24 18.87 10.33
CA ASN A 181 1.18 20.09 11.15
C ASN A 181 0.82 19.79 12.61
#